data_67f435000dca5ab75ac67d9081e4056c
#
_entry.id   67f435000dca5ab75ac67d9081e4056c
#
_cell.length_a   1.000
_cell.length_b   1.000
_cell.length_c   1.000
_cell.angle_alpha   90.00
_cell.angle_beta   90.00
_cell.angle_gamma   90.00
#
_symmetry.space_group_name_H-M   'P 1'
#
loop_
_entity.id
_entity.type
_entity.pdbx_description
1 polymer ?
#
loop_
_entity_poly.entity_id
_entity_poly.type
_entity_poly.pdbx_seq_one_letter_code
_entity_poly.pdbx_strand_id
1 'polypeptide(L)'
;MSQLRVAAVGDLHASDEHREHLERAFAALEDVDLVLLAGDLTTHGLVEEASVLGAACERARAPVVAVLGNHDHHSGLQDEIGAVLERSGVVVLDGGHVVLDLAGMRVGVVGAKGFVGGFPGAEIADFGERLLREVYEQTSREVEALEAGLEAIAGCERRLVLLHYAPTVETIVGEPEGIWAFLGSGRLAGPIGAHRPDVVLHGHAHHGRPSGTIGTVPVHNVARQVVGSDFLVLAL
;
A
#
# COMPACT_ATOMS: atom_id res chain seq x y z
N MET A 1 -26.39 1.08 -9.95
CA MET A 1 -25.27 0.16 -9.65
C MET A 1 -24.77 0.57 -8.28
N SER A 2 -24.55 -0.38 -7.39
CA SER A 2 -23.95 -0.11 -6.09
C SER A 2 -22.52 0.39 -6.33
N GLN A 3 -22.13 1.45 -5.66
CA GLN A 3 -20.82 2.08 -5.73
C GLN A 3 -19.99 1.56 -4.56
N LEU A 4 -18.79 1.05 -4.83
CA LEU A 4 -17.85 0.61 -3.79
C LEU A 4 -17.17 1.83 -3.16
N ARG A 5 -17.30 2.00 -1.84
CA ARG A 5 -16.65 3.08 -1.10
C ARG A 5 -15.44 2.55 -0.35
N VAL A 6 -14.26 3.06 -0.71
CA VAL A 6 -12.96 2.63 -0.17
C VAL A 6 -12.32 3.80 0.58
N ALA A 7 -12.00 3.60 1.85
CA ALA A 7 -11.14 4.50 2.61
C ALA A 7 -9.70 4.01 2.55
N ALA A 8 -8.75 4.89 2.27
CA ALA A 8 -7.35 4.52 2.14
C ALA A 8 -6.42 5.52 2.81
N VAL A 9 -5.36 5.03 3.44
CA VAL A 9 -4.28 5.83 4.02
C VAL A 9 -3.00 5.00 4.09
N GLY A 10 -1.86 5.65 3.96
CA GLY A 10 -0.53 5.10 4.24
C GLY A 10 0.22 5.97 5.25
N ASP A 11 1.37 5.48 5.69
CA ASP A 11 2.31 6.25 6.51
C ASP A 11 1.67 6.76 7.81
N LEU A 12 0.94 5.85 8.48
CA LEU A 12 0.27 6.12 9.75
C LEU A 12 1.27 6.31 10.89
N HIS A 13 2.42 5.61 10.82
CA HIS A 13 3.47 5.64 11.83
C HIS A 13 2.90 5.54 13.25
N ALA A 14 2.10 4.50 13.47
CA ALA A 14 1.44 4.28 14.75
C ALA A 14 2.47 4.23 15.90
N SER A 15 2.11 4.86 17.00
CA SER A 15 2.82 4.83 18.27
C SER A 15 1.80 5.05 19.39
N ASP A 16 2.23 4.87 20.64
CA ASP A 16 1.34 5.06 21.78
C ASP A 16 0.76 6.50 21.86
N GLU A 17 1.54 7.49 21.42
CA GLU A 17 1.11 8.90 21.34
C GLU A 17 -0.05 9.12 20.36
N HIS A 18 -0.16 8.27 19.34
CA HIS A 18 -1.21 8.37 18.31
C HIS A 18 -2.47 7.54 18.64
N ARG A 19 -2.47 6.72 19.68
CA ARG A 19 -3.53 5.76 20.03
C ARG A 19 -4.94 6.35 19.97
N GLU A 20 -5.21 7.36 20.77
CA GLU A 20 -6.55 7.97 20.86
C GLU A 20 -6.99 8.60 19.54
N HIS A 21 -6.05 9.16 18.78
CA HIS A 21 -6.35 9.75 17.48
C HIS A 21 -6.73 8.67 16.48
N LEU A 22 -5.94 7.59 16.39
CA LEU A 22 -6.19 6.47 15.48
C LEU A 22 -7.53 5.79 15.82
N GLU A 23 -7.79 5.48 17.08
CA GLU A 23 -9.06 4.87 17.49
C GLU A 23 -10.27 5.73 17.09
N ARG A 24 -10.18 7.05 17.25
CA ARG A 24 -11.26 7.97 16.83
C ARG A 24 -11.41 8.03 15.32
N ALA A 25 -10.29 8.08 14.58
CA ALA A 25 -10.29 8.14 13.13
C ALA A 25 -10.94 6.89 12.51
N PHE A 26 -10.57 5.69 12.98
CA PHE A 26 -11.17 4.44 12.49
C PHE A 26 -12.64 4.29 12.92
N ALA A 27 -13.00 4.71 14.14
CA ALA A 27 -14.40 4.67 14.61
C ALA A 27 -15.30 5.65 13.83
N ALA A 28 -14.75 6.72 13.28
CA ALA A 28 -15.47 7.72 12.49
C ALA A 28 -15.68 7.30 11.02
N LEU A 29 -15.11 6.18 10.59
CA LEU A 29 -15.35 5.64 9.24
C LEU A 29 -16.78 5.07 9.14
N GLU A 30 -17.68 5.91 8.65
CA GLU A 30 -19.06 5.52 8.35
C GLU A 30 -19.24 5.38 6.84
N ASP A 31 -20.13 4.49 6.43
CA ASP A 31 -20.50 4.28 5.02
C ASP A 31 -19.31 3.98 4.09
N VAL A 32 -18.31 3.22 4.56
CA VAL A 32 -17.24 2.66 3.74
C VAL A 32 -17.38 1.14 3.71
N ASP A 33 -17.05 0.53 2.55
CA ASP A 33 -17.15 -0.91 2.33
C ASP A 33 -15.80 -1.60 2.56
N LEU A 34 -14.68 -0.86 2.49
CA LEU A 34 -13.31 -1.38 2.60
C LEU A 34 -12.37 -0.31 3.12
N VAL A 35 -11.44 -0.70 3.99
CA VAL A 35 -10.31 0.15 4.43
C VAL A 35 -9.00 -0.44 3.92
N LEU A 36 -8.16 0.37 3.30
CA LEU A 36 -6.86 0.00 2.74
C LEU A 36 -5.73 0.78 3.41
N LEU A 37 -4.72 0.07 3.93
CA LEU A 37 -3.57 0.64 4.61
C LEU A 37 -2.30 0.40 3.79
N ALA A 38 -1.71 1.48 3.27
CA ALA A 38 -0.65 1.46 2.27
C ALA A 38 0.78 1.49 2.88
N GLY A 39 1.02 0.71 3.93
CA GLY A 39 2.33 0.54 4.55
C GLY A 39 2.75 1.66 5.50
N ASP A 40 3.93 1.50 6.09
CA ASP A 40 4.46 2.32 7.19
C ASP A 40 3.42 2.49 8.30
N LEU A 41 2.95 1.32 8.73
CA LEU A 41 1.89 1.18 9.71
C LEU A 41 2.40 1.53 11.11
N THR A 42 3.66 1.17 11.39
CA THR A 42 4.39 1.42 12.64
C THR A 42 5.46 2.49 12.44
N THR A 43 5.92 3.10 13.52
CA THR A 43 6.98 4.13 13.47
C THR A 43 8.39 3.52 13.39
N HIS A 44 8.64 2.48 14.20
CA HIS A 44 9.97 1.87 14.35
C HIS A 44 9.99 0.36 14.06
N GLY A 45 8.89 -0.20 13.57
CA GLY A 45 8.78 -1.62 13.36
C GLY A 45 8.69 -2.43 14.65
N LEU A 46 7.95 -1.93 15.64
CA LEU A 46 7.78 -2.57 16.94
C LEU A 46 6.39 -3.22 17.08
N VAL A 47 6.35 -4.35 17.77
CA VAL A 47 5.11 -5.11 18.01
C VAL A 47 4.10 -4.32 18.84
N GLU A 48 4.56 -3.50 19.77
CA GLU A 48 3.74 -2.62 20.59
C GLU A 48 3.03 -1.56 19.73
N GLU A 49 3.73 -1.00 18.74
CA GLU A 49 3.17 -0.03 17.78
C GLU A 49 2.11 -0.69 16.89
N ALA A 50 2.36 -1.91 16.42
CA ALA A 50 1.37 -2.71 15.70
C ALA A 50 0.12 -3.00 16.55
N SER A 51 0.28 -3.21 17.85
CA SER A 51 -0.84 -3.43 18.79
C SER A 51 -1.70 -2.17 18.93
N VAL A 52 -1.09 -0.98 18.88
CA VAL A 52 -1.83 0.29 18.87
C VAL A 52 -2.70 0.39 17.63
N LEU A 53 -2.13 0.10 16.46
CA LEU A 53 -2.88 0.15 15.20
C LEU A 53 -3.96 -0.93 15.14
N GLY A 54 -3.65 -2.16 15.58
CA GLY A 54 -4.61 -3.26 15.63
C GLY A 54 -5.86 -2.89 16.43
N ALA A 55 -5.69 -2.30 17.62
CA ALA A 55 -6.80 -1.82 18.45
C ALA A 55 -7.64 -0.71 17.75
N ALA A 56 -7.00 0.14 16.96
CA ALA A 56 -7.71 1.13 16.14
C ALA A 56 -8.49 0.45 14.99
N CYS A 57 -7.88 -0.52 14.29
CA CYS A 57 -8.55 -1.27 13.22
C CYS A 57 -9.80 -2.02 13.70
N GLU A 58 -9.82 -2.54 14.93
CA GLU A 58 -11.00 -3.16 15.53
C GLU A 58 -12.22 -2.21 15.66
N ARG A 59 -12.00 -0.88 15.58
CA ARG A 59 -13.07 0.12 15.60
C ARG A 59 -13.75 0.30 14.24
N ALA A 60 -13.07 -0.11 13.15
CA ALA A 60 -13.66 -0.02 11.81
C ALA A 60 -14.78 -1.07 11.66
N ARG A 61 -15.87 -0.67 10.98
CA ARG A 61 -16.99 -1.59 10.65
C ARG A 61 -16.74 -2.37 9.36
N ALA A 62 -15.92 -1.80 8.48
CA ALA A 62 -15.54 -2.41 7.22
C ALA A 62 -14.28 -3.29 7.40
N PRO A 63 -14.08 -4.33 6.57
CA PRO A 63 -12.84 -5.07 6.56
C PRO A 63 -11.65 -4.17 6.27
N VAL A 64 -10.52 -4.49 6.91
CA VAL A 64 -9.24 -3.76 6.77
C VAL A 64 -8.25 -4.66 6.06
N VAL A 65 -7.65 -4.17 4.98
CA VAL A 65 -6.57 -4.84 4.24
C VAL A 65 -5.34 -3.95 4.26
N ALA A 66 -4.19 -4.51 4.53
CA ALA A 66 -2.94 -3.77 4.67
C ALA A 66 -1.79 -4.43 3.90
N VAL A 67 -0.82 -3.61 3.49
CA VAL A 67 0.54 -4.04 3.18
C VAL A 67 1.48 -3.44 4.21
N LEU A 68 2.65 -4.04 4.41
CA LEU A 68 3.70 -3.45 5.23
C LEU A 68 4.52 -2.44 4.42
N GLY A 69 5.14 -1.48 5.12
CA GLY A 69 6.08 -0.52 4.56
C GLY A 69 7.51 -0.74 5.06
N ASN A 70 8.43 0.14 4.70
CA ASN A 70 9.82 0.01 5.11
C ASN A 70 10.04 0.23 6.62
N HIS A 71 9.24 1.09 7.26
CA HIS A 71 9.29 1.26 8.71
C HIS A 71 8.88 0.00 9.46
N ASP A 72 7.92 -0.77 8.94
CA ASP A 72 7.49 -2.03 9.53
C ASP A 72 8.58 -3.12 9.49
N HIS A 73 9.54 -3.00 8.56
CA HIS A 73 10.71 -3.87 8.46
C HIS A 73 11.93 -3.37 9.25
N HIS A 74 11.88 -2.17 9.85
CA HIS A 74 13.05 -1.51 10.45
C HIS A 74 13.73 -2.34 11.55
N SER A 75 12.95 -2.97 12.41
CA SER A 75 13.46 -3.77 13.53
C SER A 75 13.57 -5.27 13.24
N GLY A 76 13.24 -5.71 12.01
CA GLY A 76 13.26 -7.11 11.61
C GLY A 76 12.16 -7.96 12.25
N LEU A 77 11.08 -7.34 12.73
CA LEU A 77 9.94 -7.97 13.40
C LEU A 77 8.66 -7.95 12.54
N GLN A 78 8.81 -7.87 11.21
CA GLN A 78 7.67 -7.76 10.29
C GLN A 78 6.69 -8.92 10.39
N ASP A 79 7.17 -10.14 10.65
CA ASP A 79 6.32 -11.32 10.80
C ASP A 79 5.47 -11.24 12.07
N GLU A 80 6.05 -10.78 13.17
CA GLU A 80 5.36 -10.55 14.44
C GLU A 80 4.35 -9.41 14.34
N ILE A 81 4.70 -8.32 13.63
CA ILE A 81 3.81 -7.20 13.32
C ILE A 81 2.62 -7.69 12.52
N GLY A 82 2.84 -8.43 11.43
CA GLY A 82 1.79 -9.04 10.64
C GLY A 82 0.86 -9.90 11.48
N ALA A 83 1.43 -10.79 12.31
CA ALA A 83 0.65 -11.67 13.19
C ALA A 83 -0.17 -10.89 14.25
N VAL A 84 0.30 -9.74 14.74
CA VAL A 84 -0.48 -8.87 15.65
C VAL A 84 -1.67 -8.28 14.92
N LEU A 85 -1.45 -7.70 13.74
CA LEU A 85 -2.50 -7.07 12.94
C LEU A 85 -3.57 -8.10 12.50
N GLU A 86 -3.14 -9.30 12.09
CA GLU A 86 -4.06 -10.39 11.72
C GLU A 86 -4.94 -10.83 12.90
N ARG A 87 -4.40 -10.89 14.12
CA ARG A 87 -5.20 -11.17 15.33
C ARG A 87 -6.26 -10.10 15.61
N SER A 88 -6.04 -8.87 15.17
CA SER A 88 -7.01 -7.78 15.23
C SER A 88 -7.95 -7.72 14.02
N GLY A 89 -7.96 -8.77 13.17
CA GLY A 89 -8.86 -8.89 12.03
C GLY A 89 -8.41 -8.16 10.76
N VAL A 90 -7.19 -7.64 10.71
CA VAL A 90 -6.61 -7.05 9.49
C VAL A 90 -6.12 -8.16 8.56
N VAL A 91 -6.43 -8.07 7.27
CA VAL A 91 -5.83 -8.94 6.25
C VAL A 91 -4.51 -8.30 5.80
N VAL A 92 -3.39 -8.89 6.20
CA VAL A 92 -2.05 -8.42 5.79
C VAL A 92 -1.62 -9.15 4.52
N LEU A 93 -1.28 -8.39 3.48
CA LEU A 93 -0.83 -8.93 2.20
C LEU A 93 0.68 -8.68 2.02
N ASP A 94 1.41 -9.74 1.74
CA ASP A 94 2.83 -9.70 1.40
C ASP A 94 3.04 -10.41 0.05
N GLY A 95 2.89 -9.65 -1.04
CA GLY A 95 2.92 -10.18 -2.40
C GLY A 95 1.73 -11.10 -2.76
N GLY A 96 0.62 -10.99 -2.02
CA GLY A 96 -0.56 -11.83 -2.17
C GLY A 96 -1.80 -11.05 -2.62
N HIS A 97 -2.95 -11.72 -2.55
CA HIS A 97 -4.24 -11.12 -2.86
C HIS A 97 -5.34 -11.64 -1.94
N VAL A 98 -6.43 -10.89 -1.85
CA VAL A 98 -7.68 -11.30 -1.21
C VAL A 98 -8.86 -10.97 -2.12
N VAL A 99 -9.89 -11.82 -2.08
CA VAL A 99 -11.18 -11.56 -2.76
C VAL A 99 -12.26 -11.46 -1.70
N LEU A 100 -12.99 -10.35 -1.72
CA LEU A 100 -14.03 -10.01 -0.78
C LEU A 100 -15.37 -9.81 -1.51
N ASP A 101 -16.47 -10.20 -0.91
CA ASP A 101 -17.81 -9.89 -1.39
C ASP A 101 -18.32 -8.63 -0.67
N LEU A 102 -18.24 -7.48 -1.34
CA LEU A 102 -18.56 -6.17 -0.79
C LEU A 102 -19.57 -5.43 -1.67
N ALA A 103 -20.54 -4.78 -1.07
CA ALA A 103 -21.59 -4.01 -1.78
C ALA A 103 -22.29 -4.82 -2.91
N GLY A 104 -22.30 -6.15 -2.80
CA GLY A 104 -22.87 -7.06 -3.81
C GLY A 104 -21.98 -7.32 -5.02
N MET A 105 -20.68 -7.00 -4.93
CA MET A 105 -19.67 -7.20 -5.96
C MET A 105 -18.50 -8.04 -5.43
N ARG A 106 -17.86 -8.81 -6.32
CA ARG A 106 -16.58 -9.45 -6.02
C ARG A 106 -15.45 -8.43 -6.20
N VAL A 107 -14.80 -8.10 -5.11
CA VAL A 107 -13.70 -7.12 -5.04
C VAL A 107 -12.40 -7.86 -4.79
N GLY A 108 -11.46 -7.78 -5.72
CA GLY A 108 -10.10 -8.31 -5.57
C GLY A 108 -9.13 -7.19 -5.16
N VAL A 109 -8.33 -7.46 -4.13
CA VAL A 109 -7.24 -6.58 -3.72
C VAL A 109 -5.94 -7.36 -3.83
N VAL A 110 -5.00 -6.84 -4.60
CA VAL A 110 -3.61 -7.31 -4.64
C VAL A 110 -2.76 -6.40 -3.78
N GLY A 111 -1.98 -6.96 -2.87
CA GLY A 111 -1.09 -6.21 -2.00
C GLY A 111 0.35 -6.66 -2.13
N ALA A 112 1.25 -5.72 -2.36
CA ALA A 112 2.69 -5.91 -2.30
C ALA A 112 3.33 -4.69 -1.65
N LYS A 113 4.41 -4.91 -0.89
CA LYS A 113 5.16 -3.77 -0.37
C LYS A 113 5.72 -2.93 -1.53
N GLY A 114 6.16 -3.57 -2.58
CA GLY A 114 7.02 -2.98 -3.57
C GLY A 114 8.45 -2.81 -3.03
N PHE A 115 9.34 -2.23 -3.82
CA PHE A 115 10.69 -1.96 -3.36
C PHE A 115 11.33 -0.83 -4.17
N VAL A 116 12.53 -0.42 -3.75
CA VAL A 116 13.38 0.54 -4.44
C VAL A 116 13.73 0.06 -5.85
N GLY A 117 14.16 0.93 -6.74
CA GLY A 117 14.56 0.52 -8.09
C GLY A 117 14.67 1.67 -9.06
N GLY A 118 14.05 2.78 -8.73
CA GLY A 118 14.07 4.00 -9.54
C GLY A 118 13.13 3.96 -10.73
N PHE A 119 13.24 4.98 -11.54
CA PHE A 119 12.33 5.27 -12.64
C PHE A 119 13.14 5.52 -13.93
N PRO A 120 12.52 5.51 -15.12
CA PRO A 120 13.20 5.65 -16.39
C PRO A 120 14.24 6.78 -16.41
N GLY A 121 15.50 6.44 -16.69
CA GLY A 121 16.63 7.36 -16.69
C GLY A 121 17.49 7.35 -15.43
N ALA A 122 17.02 6.74 -14.32
CA ALA A 122 17.74 6.60 -13.05
C ALA A 122 17.34 5.30 -12.33
N GLU A 123 17.45 4.17 -13.04
CA GLU A 123 17.07 2.85 -12.55
C GLU A 123 18.26 2.07 -11.99
N ILE A 124 18.01 1.27 -10.94
CA ILE A 124 18.95 0.27 -10.46
C ILE A 124 18.94 -0.91 -11.46
N ALA A 125 20.11 -1.18 -12.06
CA ALA A 125 20.28 -2.25 -13.05
C ALA A 125 20.68 -3.58 -12.40
N ASP A 126 20.40 -4.70 -13.07
CA ASP A 126 20.97 -6.02 -12.75
C ASP A 126 22.44 -6.07 -13.18
N PHE A 127 23.28 -5.28 -12.54
CA PHE A 127 24.69 -5.15 -12.89
C PHE A 127 25.53 -4.72 -11.67
N GLY A 128 26.76 -5.18 -11.64
CA GLY A 128 27.76 -4.75 -10.66
C GLY A 128 27.87 -5.69 -9.47
N GLU A 129 28.09 -5.11 -8.29
CA GLU A 129 28.32 -5.84 -7.05
C GLU A 129 27.11 -6.66 -6.62
N ARG A 130 27.40 -7.76 -5.92
CA ARG A 130 26.38 -8.70 -5.46
C ARG A 130 25.22 -8.04 -4.71
N LEU A 131 25.50 -7.08 -3.82
CA LEU A 131 24.49 -6.40 -3.03
C LEU A 131 23.51 -5.59 -3.91
N LEU A 132 23.99 -4.91 -4.95
CA LEU A 132 23.12 -4.18 -5.88
C LEU A 132 22.23 -5.11 -6.70
N ARG A 133 22.78 -6.26 -7.09
CA ARG A 133 22.01 -7.30 -7.78
C ARG A 133 20.94 -7.92 -6.87
N GLU A 134 21.24 -8.13 -5.59
CA GLU A 134 20.27 -8.59 -4.59
C GLU A 134 19.11 -7.58 -4.43
N VAL A 135 19.40 -6.27 -4.46
CA VAL A 135 18.36 -5.23 -4.48
C VAL A 135 17.49 -5.33 -5.75
N TYR A 136 18.11 -5.49 -6.92
CA TYR A 136 17.38 -5.66 -8.18
C TYR A 136 16.49 -6.93 -8.16
N GLU A 137 17.00 -8.04 -7.65
CA GLU A 137 16.28 -9.30 -7.50
C GLU A 137 15.10 -9.17 -6.53
N GLN A 138 15.26 -8.41 -5.42
CA GLN A 138 14.14 -8.14 -4.51
C GLN A 138 13.02 -7.39 -5.23
N THR A 139 13.36 -6.34 -5.99
CA THR A 139 12.36 -5.61 -6.78
C THR A 139 11.68 -6.52 -7.81
N SER A 140 12.43 -7.45 -8.41
CA SER A 140 11.87 -8.43 -9.36
C SER A 140 10.82 -9.31 -8.70
N ARG A 141 11.09 -9.80 -7.48
CA ARG A 141 10.13 -10.61 -6.72
C ARG A 141 8.83 -9.85 -6.42
N GLU A 142 8.94 -8.57 -6.05
CA GLU A 142 7.75 -7.72 -5.81
C GLU A 142 6.91 -7.53 -7.10
N VAL A 143 7.57 -7.33 -8.24
CA VAL A 143 6.90 -7.21 -9.54
C VAL A 143 6.21 -8.51 -9.95
N GLU A 144 6.89 -9.66 -9.81
CA GLU A 144 6.35 -10.99 -10.11
C GLU A 144 5.15 -11.33 -9.21
N ALA A 145 5.24 -11.03 -7.92
CA ALA A 145 4.16 -11.22 -6.96
C ALA A 145 2.93 -10.35 -7.29
N LEU A 146 3.17 -9.09 -7.68
CA LEU A 146 2.10 -8.19 -8.13
C LEU A 146 1.42 -8.72 -9.39
N GLU A 147 2.18 -9.22 -10.38
CA GLU A 147 1.63 -9.78 -11.60
C GLU A 147 0.78 -11.02 -11.32
N ALA A 148 1.30 -11.98 -10.54
CA ALA A 148 0.57 -13.18 -10.14
C ALA A 148 -0.72 -12.85 -9.37
N GLY A 149 -0.68 -11.87 -8.47
CA GLY A 149 -1.86 -11.38 -7.76
C GLY A 149 -2.91 -10.79 -8.69
N LEU A 150 -2.50 -9.96 -9.66
CA LEU A 150 -3.39 -9.37 -10.66
C LEU A 150 -4.04 -10.43 -11.57
N GLU A 151 -3.31 -11.47 -11.94
CA GLU A 151 -3.86 -12.63 -12.66
C GLU A 151 -4.94 -13.34 -11.83
N ALA A 152 -4.66 -13.57 -10.54
CA ALA A 152 -5.57 -14.28 -9.64
C ALA A 152 -6.91 -13.55 -9.43
N ILE A 153 -6.92 -12.22 -9.45
CA ILE A 153 -8.14 -11.41 -9.29
C ILE A 153 -8.77 -10.99 -10.63
N ALA A 154 -8.30 -11.48 -11.77
CA ALA A 154 -8.79 -11.07 -13.09
C ALA A 154 -10.31 -11.25 -13.29
N GLY A 155 -10.93 -12.19 -12.58
CA GLY A 155 -12.37 -12.45 -12.61
C GLY A 155 -13.21 -11.60 -11.64
N CYS A 156 -12.61 -10.66 -10.90
CA CYS A 156 -13.33 -9.77 -9.98
C CYS A 156 -13.95 -8.58 -10.72
N GLU A 157 -15.07 -8.08 -10.20
CA GLU A 157 -15.81 -6.93 -10.76
C GLU A 157 -15.11 -5.60 -10.44
N ARG A 158 -14.37 -5.57 -9.31
CA ARG A 158 -13.46 -4.49 -8.94
C ARG A 158 -12.10 -5.09 -8.60
N ARG A 159 -11.06 -4.47 -9.10
CA ARG A 159 -9.67 -4.92 -8.94
C ARG A 159 -8.82 -3.76 -8.47
N LEU A 160 -8.31 -3.87 -7.25
CA LEU A 160 -7.55 -2.84 -6.57
C LEU A 160 -6.11 -3.31 -6.35
N VAL A 161 -5.16 -2.40 -6.46
CA VAL A 161 -3.76 -2.63 -6.11
C VAL A 161 -3.40 -1.75 -4.93
N LEU A 162 -2.82 -2.37 -3.91
CA LEU A 162 -2.32 -1.73 -2.71
C LEU A 162 -0.81 -1.93 -2.62
N LEU A 163 -0.05 -0.85 -2.67
CA LEU A 163 1.40 -0.82 -2.57
C LEU A 163 1.83 0.07 -1.41
N HIS A 164 3.09 -0.05 -1.00
CA HIS A 164 3.73 0.98 -0.18
C HIS A 164 4.63 1.86 -1.05
N TYR A 165 5.55 1.26 -1.82
CA TYR A 165 6.42 2.00 -2.73
C TYR A 165 5.70 2.46 -3.99
N ALA A 166 6.08 3.66 -4.49
CA ALA A 166 5.45 4.28 -5.65
C ALA A 166 5.71 3.50 -6.96
N PRO A 167 4.69 3.25 -7.79
CA PRO A 167 4.84 2.59 -9.09
C PRO A 167 5.07 3.55 -10.26
N THR A 168 4.95 4.87 -10.05
CA THR A 168 5.09 5.88 -11.11
C THR A 168 5.75 7.15 -10.60
N VAL A 169 6.53 7.79 -11.46
CA VAL A 169 7.18 9.07 -11.15
C VAL A 169 6.17 10.20 -10.93
N GLU A 170 4.98 10.10 -11.55
CA GLU A 170 3.97 11.16 -11.45
C GLU A 170 3.54 11.46 -10.01
N THR A 171 3.51 10.46 -9.15
CA THR A 171 3.09 10.60 -7.76
C THR A 171 4.23 10.91 -6.79
N ILE A 172 5.49 10.88 -7.23
CA ILE A 172 6.65 11.28 -6.42
C ILE A 172 7.17 12.68 -6.75
N VAL A 173 6.66 13.33 -7.80
CA VAL A 173 7.02 14.72 -8.11
C VAL A 173 6.67 15.62 -6.94
N GLY A 174 7.68 16.33 -6.42
CA GLY A 174 7.63 17.10 -5.18
C GLY A 174 8.67 16.63 -4.18
N GLU A 175 9.04 15.36 -4.26
CA GLU A 175 10.17 14.82 -3.51
C GLU A 175 11.50 15.26 -4.16
N PRO A 176 12.60 15.35 -3.37
CA PRO A 176 13.92 15.63 -3.92
C PRO A 176 14.33 14.55 -4.94
N GLU A 177 14.72 14.97 -6.15
CA GLU A 177 15.07 14.03 -7.24
C GLU A 177 16.17 13.04 -6.85
N GLY A 178 17.11 13.47 -5.99
CA GLY A 178 18.22 12.62 -5.52
C GLY A 178 17.79 11.39 -4.72
N ILE A 179 16.55 11.32 -4.24
CA ILE A 179 16.04 10.15 -3.50
C ILE A 179 14.99 9.34 -4.28
N TRP A 180 14.64 9.72 -5.49
CA TRP A 180 13.59 9.06 -6.26
C TRP A 180 13.81 7.55 -6.44
N ALA A 181 15.06 7.12 -6.60
CA ALA A 181 15.40 5.71 -6.72
C ALA A 181 15.03 4.88 -5.47
N PHE A 182 14.88 5.55 -4.31
CA PHE A 182 14.49 4.93 -3.04
C PHE A 182 12.98 5.02 -2.76
N LEU A 183 12.25 5.79 -3.57
CA LEU A 183 10.80 6.00 -3.36
C LEU A 183 9.94 4.98 -4.09
N GLY A 184 10.50 4.20 -4.99
CA GLY A 184 9.75 3.19 -5.71
C GLY A 184 10.47 2.62 -6.92
N SER A 185 9.70 1.99 -7.79
CA SER A 185 10.23 1.42 -9.04
C SER A 185 9.22 1.51 -10.17
N GLY A 186 9.65 2.09 -11.30
CA GLY A 186 8.89 2.10 -12.55
C GLY A 186 8.57 0.71 -13.10
N ARG A 187 9.30 -0.33 -12.65
CA ARG A 187 9.04 -1.72 -13.04
C ARG A 187 7.68 -2.24 -12.55
N LEU A 188 7.16 -1.72 -11.44
CA LEU A 188 5.80 -2.03 -10.95
C LEU A 188 4.71 -1.58 -11.92
N ALA A 189 4.98 -0.59 -12.76
CA ALA A 189 4.02 -0.12 -13.75
C ALA A 189 3.74 -1.14 -14.87
N GLY A 190 4.65 -2.09 -15.12
CA GLY A 190 4.48 -3.11 -16.16
C GLY A 190 3.22 -3.96 -15.97
N PRO A 191 3.12 -4.75 -14.88
CA PRO A 191 1.92 -5.55 -14.61
C PRO A 191 0.66 -4.69 -14.43
N ILE A 192 0.75 -3.51 -13.80
CA ILE A 192 -0.40 -2.60 -13.65
C ILE A 192 -0.94 -2.18 -15.02
N GLY A 193 -0.08 -1.77 -15.95
CA GLY A 193 -0.47 -1.37 -17.30
C GLY A 193 -1.03 -2.53 -18.14
N ALA A 194 -0.51 -3.74 -17.96
CA ALA A 194 -0.98 -4.95 -18.65
C ALA A 194 -2.37 -5.39 -18.18
N HIS A 195 -2.59 -5.47 -16.86
CA HIS A 195 -3.82 -5.98 -16.26
C HIS A 195 -4.90 -4.92 -16.04
N ARG A 196 -4.54 -3.64 -16.01
CA ARG A 196 -5.46 -2.49 -15.89
C ARG A 196 -6.46 -2.64 -14.72
N PRO A 197 -6.00 -2.66 -13.45
CA PRO A 197 -6.89 -2.60 -12.31
C PRO A 197 -7.69 -1.29 -12.29
N ASP A 198 -8.76 -1.22 -11.51
CA ASP A 198 -9.60 -0.02 -11.41
C ASP A 198 -8.87 1.15 -10.73
N VAL A 199 -7.99 0.84 -9.76
CA VAL A 199 -7.21 1.84 -9.02
C VAL A 199 -5.95 1.23 -8.42
N VAL A 200 -4.90 2.05 -8.28
CA VAL A 200 -3.68 1.76 -7.53
C VAL A 200 -3.54 2.78 -6.40
N LEU A 201 -3.20 2.29 -5.21
CA LEU A 201 -2.99 3.09 -4.03
C LEU A 201 -1.59 2.80 -3.48
N HIS A 202 -0.84 3.84 -3.09
CA HIS A 202 0.47 3.68 -2.46
C HIS A 202 0.74 4.79 -1.44
N GLY A 203 1.73 4.59 -0.58
CA GLY A 203 2.22 5.55 0.41
C GLY A 203 3.63 6.06 0.10
N HIS A 204 4.45 6.18 1.13
CA HIS A 204 5.90 6.38 1.12
C HIS A 204 6.38 7.76 0.65
N ALA A 205 5.82 8.35 -0.39
CA ALA A 205 6.25 9.64 -0.93
C ALA A 205 5.52 10.81 -0.25
N HIS A 206 6.04 11.27 0.90
CA HIS A 206 5.38 12.21 1.80
C HIS A 206 5.20 13.63 1.23
N HIS A 207 6.03 14.02 0.25
CA HIS A 207 5.96 15.31 -0.44
C HIS A 207 5.56 15.14 -1.91
N GLY A 208 5.14 13.93 -2.29
CA GLY A 208 4.69 13.61 -3.64
C GLY A 208 3.36 14.26 -4.00
N ARG A 209 2.93 14.04 -5.24
CA ARG A 209 1.59 14.46 -5.69
C ARG A 209 0.53 13.47 -5.26
N PRO A 210 -0.70 13.93 -4.97
CA PRO A 210 -1.80 13.06 -4.52
C PRO A 210 -2.27 12.07 -5.59
N SER A 211 -2.02 12.33 -6.88
CA SER A 211 -2.49 11.47 -7.96
C SER A 211 -1.60 11.51 -9.20
N GLY A 212 -1.63 10.43 -9.94
CA GLY A 212 -1.00 10.24 -11.23
C GLY A 212 -1.70 9.12 -11.98
N THR A 213 -1.07 8.61 -13.04
CA THR A 213 -1.63 7.54 -13.89
C THR A 213 -0.55 6.54 -14.31
N ILE A 214 -0.98 5.31 -14.64
CA ILE A 214 -0.22 4.36 -15.44
C ILE A 214 -1.09 3.97 -16.63
N GLY A 215 -0.82 4.58 -17.78
CA GLY A 215 -1.73 4.51 -18.93
C GLY A 215 -3.08 5.14 -18.59
N THR A 216 -4.14 4.32 -18.50
CA THR A 216 -5.49 4.78 -18.09
C THR A 216 -5.82 4.46 -16.64
N VAL A 217 -4.93 3.79 -15.92
CA VAL A 217 -5.16 3.37 -14.53
C VAL A 217 -4.85 4.54 -13.59
N PRO A 218 -5.80 4.98 -12.76
CA PRO A 218 -5.54 6.01 -11.76
C PRO A 218 -4.64 5.46 -10.65
N VAL A 219 -3.69 6.28 -10.22
CA VAL A 219 -2.77 6.00 -9.11
C VAL A 219 -2.93 7.11 -8.08
N HIS A 220 -3.14 6.74 -6.82
CA HIS A 220 -3.23 7.69 -5.72
C HIS A 220 -2.11 7.45 -4.70
N ASN A 221 -1.41 8.51 -4.36
CA ASN A 221 -0.54 8.56 -3.21
C ASN A 221 -1.40 8.89 -1.98
N VAL A 222 -1.57 7.89 -1.13
CA VAL A 222 -2.40 7.98 0.08
C VAL A 222 -1.57 8.16 1.35
N ALA A 223 -0.30 8.56 1.23
CA ALA A 223 0.49 8.97 2.38
C ALA A 223 -0.27 10.05 3.16
N ARG A 224 -0.39 9.89 4.47
CA ARG A 224 -1.16 10.79 5.33
C ARG A 224 -0.77 12.25 5.16
N GLN A 225 0.52 12.52 4.95
CA GLN A 225 1.10 13.84 4.72
C GLN A 225 0.59 14.48 3.41
N VAL A 226 0.33 13.66 2.39
CA VAL A 226 -0.17 14.09 1.08
C VAL A 226 -1.68 14.24 1.08
N VAL A 227 -2.39 13.31 1.72
CA VAL A 227 -3.86 13.34 1.82
C VAL A 227 -4.34 14.52 2.67
N GLY A 228 -3.59 14.86 3.74
CA GLY A 228 -3.94 15.97 4.64
C GLY A 228 -5.19 15.73 5.49
N SER A 229 -5.69 14.50 5.52
CA SER A 229 -6.82 14.04 6.34
C SER A 229 -6.51 12.61 6.83
N ASP A 230 -7.37 12.08 7.72
CA ASP A 230 -7.14 10.73 8.26
C ASP A 230 -7.27 9.64 7.19
N PHE A 231 -8.14 9.84 6.20
CA PHE A 231 -8.32 8.91 5.08
C PHE A 231 -8.68 9.66 3.79
N LEU A 232 -8.23 9.14 2.66
CA LEU A 232 -8.81 9.43 1.35
C LEU A 232 -10.00 8.47 1.15
N VAL A 233 -11.19 9.00 0.84
CA VAL A 233 -12.35 8.17 0.50
C VAL A 233 -12.61 8.23 -1.01
N LEU A 234 -12.58 7.08 -1.65
CA LEU A 234 -12.84 6.90 -3.08
C LEU A 234 -14.19 6.19 -3.27
N ALA A 235 -14.84 6.51 -4.37
CA ALA A 235 -16.06 5.85 -4.81
C ALA A 235 -15.80 5.24 -6.22
N LEU A 236 -15.82 3.91 -6.31
CA LEU A 236 -15.41 3.10 -7.47
C LEU A 236 -16.59 2.37 -8.12
#